data_ba8906a0fc61a2e2532b600262c5f1e1
#
_entry.id   ba8906a0fc61a2e2532b600262c5f1e1
#
_cell.length_a   1.000
_cell.length_b   1.000
_cell.length_c   1.000
_cell.angle_alpha   90.00
_cell.angle_beta   90.00
_cell.angle_gamma   90.00
#
_symmetry.space_group_name_H-M   'P 1'
#
loop_
_entity.id
_entity.type
_entity.pdbx_description
1 polymer ?
#
loop_
_entity_poly.entity_id
_entity_poly.type
_entity_poly.pdbx_seq_one_letter_code
_entity_poly.pdbx_strand_id
1 'polypeptide(L)'
;VVRGWDGAERTGVNAAYVRALLAAGGVPLILSPLMGAPLAGSALDGCDGLLLSGGEDIHPSWYGAQPSPLLSPPSQERDLFELALFAVARQRELPILGVCRGIQLINVALGGTLFQDLPSERPGAVDHSPTGARDSRTHAVQIQPGSRAAAALEATTVTVNSVHHQAIKDLAPGLVASGWTNDGLIEVVESGPGASWILAVQWHPEEMHAERTAPEHGLFSALVNEAGLARRGLVGGRRKEDAIAHAVERAP
;
A
#
# COMPACT_ATOMS: atom_id res chain seq x y z
N VAL A 1 -5.38 2.66 16.85
CA VAL A 1 -5.11 2.72 18.29
C VAL A 1 -5.62 1.44 18.92
N VAL A 2 -4.81 0.77 19.73
CA VAL A 2 -5.16 -0.50 20.41
C VAL A 2 -5.07 -0.33 21.92
N ARG A 3 -5.93 -1.06 22.67
CA ARG A 3 -5.80 -1.15 24.12
C ARG A 3 -4.92 -2.33 24.50
N GLY A 4 -3.88 -2.06 25.26
CA GLY A 4 -3.03 -3.11 25.82
C GLY A 4 -3.73 -3.92 26.93
N TRP A 5 -3.12 -5.01 27.35
CA TRP A 5 -3.59 -5.89 28.44
C TRP A 5 -3.79 -5.16 29.78
N ASP A 6 -3.11 -4.04 29.99
CA ASP A 6 -3.19 -3.15 31.15
C ASP A 6 -4.26 -2.05 30.98
N GLY A 7 -5.06 -2.07 29.92
CA GLY A 7 -6.07 -1.08 29.59
C GLY A 7 -5.52 0.23 29.02
N ALA A 8 -4.19 0.40 28.93
CA ALA A 8 -3.60 1.59 28.37
C ALA A 8 -3.84 1.65 26.84
N GLU A 9 -4.15 2.83 26.35
CA GLU A 9 -4.26 3.12 24.93
C GLU A 9 -2.87 3.22 24.30
N ARG A 10 -2.67 2.53 23.18
CA ARG A 10 -1.41 2.51 22.45
C ARG A 10 -1.65 2.74 20.97
N THR A 11 -0.74 3.46 20.34
CA THR A 11 -0.65 3.56 18.90
C THR A 11 0.57 2.78 18.42
N GLY A 12 0.45 2.06 17.31
CA GLY A 12 1.54 1.23 16.82
C GLY A 12 1.19 0.53 15.50
N VAL A 13 2.16 -0.18 14.98
CA VAL A 13 2.06 -1.02 13.78
C VAL A 13 2.56 -2.43 14.11
N ASN A 14 2.13 -3.44 13.35
CA ASN A 14 2.71 -4.78 13.49
C ASN A 14 4.23 -4.72 13.28
N ALA A 15 4.98 -5.31 14.20
CA ALA A 15 6.45 -5.33 14.17
C ALA A 15 7.02 -5.98 12.89
N ALA A 16 6.24 -6.79 12.18
CA ALA A 16 6.63 -7.39 10.91
C ALA A 16 6.97 -6.34 9.84
N TYR A 17 6.20 -5.24 9.74
CA TYR A 17 6.52 -4.12 8.83
C TYR A 17 7.87 -3.47 9.16
N VAL A 18 8.12 -3.24 10.45
CA VAL A 18 9.39 -2.67 10.91
C VAL A 18 10.57 -3.58 10.54
N ARG A 19 10.43 -4.89 10.80
CA ARG A 19 11.45 -5.88 10.45
C ARG A 19 11.70 -5.96 8.95
N ALA A 20 10.65 -5.96 8.14
CA ALA A 20 10.76 -6.02 6.68
C ALA A 20 11.49 -4.79 6.11
N LEU A 21 11.17 -3.59 6.58
CA LEU A 21 11.86 -2.36 6.18
C LEU A 21 13.32 -2.32 6.64
N LEU A 22 13.62 -2.75 7.87
CA LEU A 22 15.00 -2.85 8.37
C LEU A 22 15.82 -3.86 7.54
N ALA A 23 15.23 -5.01 7.20
CA ALA A 23 15.88 -6.01 6.36
C ALA A 23 16.18 -5.49 4.94
N ALA A 24 15.33 -4.59 4.42
CA ALA A 24 15.54 -3.91 3.14
C ALA A 24 16.55 -2.73 3.24
N GLY A 25 17.11 -2.43 4.42
CA GLY A 25 18.06 -1.34 4.65
C GLY A 25 17.41 0.03 4.87
N GLY A 26 16.10 0.08 5.07
CA GLY A 26 15.37 1.30 5.43
C GLY A 26 15.45 1.62 6.92
N VAL A 27 15.15 2.87 7.28
CA VAL A 27 14.99 3.31 8.67
C VAL A 27 13.52 3.67 8.89
N PRO A 28 12.68 2.77 9.45
CA PRO A 28 11.26 3.01 9.61
C PRO A 28 10.96 4.00 10.72
N LEU A 29 10.11 4.99 10.41
CA LEU A 29 9.50 5.90 11.37
C LEU A 29 8.00 5.56 11.46
N ILE A 30 7.49 5.34 12.67
CA ILE A 30 6.07 5.07 12.89
C ILE A 30 5.34 6.39 13.06
N LEU A 31 4.39 6.69 12.16
CA LEU A 31 3.53 7.85 12.23
C LEU A 31 2.22 7.50 12.91
N SER A 32 1.86 8.25 13.95
CA SER A 32 0.63 8.01 14.72
C SER A 32 -0.56 8.75 14.12
N PRO A 33 -1.72 8.11 13.90
CA PRO A 33 -2.96 8.79 13.52
C PRO A 33 -3.39 9.90 14.48
N LEU A 34 -2.99 9.83 15.75
CA LEU A 34 -3.25 10.88 16.75
C LEU A 34 -2.63 12.24 16.38
N MET A 35 -1.72 12.29 15.43
CA MET A 35 -1.20 13.56 14.88
C MET A 35 -2.28 14.33 14.11
N GLY A 36 -3.26 13.63 13.54
CA GLY A 36 -4.33 14.21 12.73
C GLY A 36 -3.87 14.70 11.35
N ALA A 37 -4.83 14.85 10.44
CA ALA A 37 -4.58 15.26 9.04
C ALA A 37 -3.80 16.60 8.89
N PRO A 38 -3.99 17.64 9.71
CA PRO A 38 -3.22 18.89 9.57
C PRO A 38 -1.72 18.73 9.74
N LEU A 39 -1.26 17.71 10.47
CA LEU A 39 0.16 17.46 10.68
C LEU A 39 0.80 16.49 9.68
N ALA A 40 0.04 16.01 8.68
CA ALA A 40 0.55 15.04 7.69
C ALA A 40 1.80 15.56 6.96
N GLY A 41 1.85 16.85 6.63
CA GLY A 41 3.03 17.46 6.02
C GLY A 41 4.24 17.38 6.93
N SER A 42 4.13 17.84 8.17
CA SER A 42 5.21 17.79 9.16
C SER A 42 5.61 16.38 9.54
N ALA A 43 4.64 15.43 9.55
CA ALA A 43 4.91 14.02 9.80
C ALA A 43 5.82 13.39 8.74
N LEU A 44 5.73 13.87 7.48
CA LEU A 44 6.56 13.41 6.37
C LEU A 44 7.85 14.22 6.17
N ASP A 45 8.10 15.24 7.01
CA ASP A 45 9.36 15.98 6.93
C ASP A 45 10.54 15.04 7.26
N GLY A 46 11.50 14.98 6.34
CA GLY A 46 12.65 14.09 6.47
C GLY A 46 12.38 12.62 6.12
N CYS A 47 11.17 12.25 5.67
CA CYS A 47 10.87 10.93 5.12
C CYS A 47 11.17 10.90 3.62
N ASP A 48 11.79 9.82 3.16
CA ASP A 48 12.15 9.60 1.75
C ASP A 48 11.14 8.70 1.02
N GLY A 49 10.18 8.11 1.73
CA GLY A 49 9.12 7.25 1.18
C GLY A 49 8.01 7.01 2.20
N LEU A 50 6.88 6.46 1.76
CA LEU A 50 5.72 6.16 2.59
C LEU A 50 5.31 4.70 2.45
N LEU A 51 5.11 4.00 3.57
CA LEU A 51 4.45 2.70 3.62
C LEU A 51 3.09 2.87 4.29
N LEU A 52 2.01 2.49 3.59
CA LEU A 52 0.65 2.39 4.11
C LEU A 52 0.38 0.93 4.49
N SER A 53 0.22 0.67 5.78
CA SER A 53 0.11 -0.69 6.33
C SER A 53 -1.31 -1.25 6.26
N GLY A 54 -1.44 -2.55 6.48
CA GLY A 54 -2.72 -3.22 6.71
C GLY A 54 -3.43 -2.73 7.97
N GLY A 55 -4.67 -3.15 8.14
CA GLY A 55 -5.49 -2.78 9.30
C GLY A 55 -6.97 -2.99 9.09
N GLU A 56 -7.77 -2.25 9.87
CA GLU A 56 -9.22 -2.21 9.84
C GLU A 56 -9.79 -1.65 8.53
N ASP A 57 -11.09 -1.85 8.29
CA ASP A 57 -11.78 -1.40 7.09
C ASP A 57 -11.73 0.13 6.93
N ILE A 58 -11.79 0.59 5.68
CA ILE A 58 -11.92 2.02 5.34
C ILE A 58 -13.40 2.40 5.40
N HIS A 59 -13.70 3.54 6.00
CA HIS A 59 -15.10 4.00 6.13
C HIS A 59 -15.73 4.21 4.75
N PRO A 60 -16.90 3.60 4.46
CA PRO A 60 -17.51 3.59 3.12
C PRO A 60 -17.85 4.97 2.56
N SER A 61 -18.02 5.98 3.42
CA SER A 61 -18.25 7.35 2.94
C SER A 61 -17.13 7.90 2.06
N TRP A 62 -15.90 7.39 2.20
CA TRP A 62 -14.78 7.81 1.39
C TRP A 62 -14.86 7.36 -0.08
N TYR A 63 -15.65 6.34 -0.37
CA TYR A 63 -15.92 5.86 -1.73
C TYR A 63 -17.41 5.86 -2.09
N GLY A 64 -18.20 6.71 -1.41
CA GLY A 64 -19.59 6.98 -1.75
C GLY A 64 -20.58 5.83 -1.50
N ALA A 65 -20.22 4.86 -0.65
CA ALA A 65 -21.07 3.71 -0.32
C ALA A 65 -21.76 3.86 1.05
N GLN A 66 -22.87 3.15 1.22
CA GLN A 66 -23.49 2.98 2.53
C GLN A 66 -22.78 1.85 3.29
N PRO A 67 -22.60 1.96 4.62
CA PRO A 67 -21.95 0.91 5.40
C PRO A 67 -22.69 -0.43 5.33
N SER A 68 -21.98 -1.49 5.00
CA SER A 68 -22.45 -2.86 5.13
C SER A 68 -22.56 -3.26 6.61
N PRO A 69 -23.53 -4.09 7.02
CA PRO A 69 -23.56 -4.66 8.37
C PRO A 69 -22.38 -5.60 8.66
N LEU A 70 -21.64 -6.02 7.64
CA LEU A 70 -20.46 -6.90 7.74
C LEU A 70 -19.14 -6.10 7.82
N LEU A 71 -19.22 -4.76 7.79
CA LEU A 71 -18.06 -3.89 7.91
C LEU A 71 -17.40 -4.06 9.28
N SER A 72 -16.09 -4.28 9.29
CA SER A 72 -15.31 -4.17 10.53
C SER A 72 -15.25 -2.71 10.98
N PRO A 73 -15.26 -2.41 12.29
CA PRO A 73 -15.31 -1.04 12.77
C PRO A 73 -14.15 -0.20 12.21
N PRO A 74 -14.43 0.80 11.34
CA PRO A 74 -13.38 1.64 10.75
C PRO A 74 -12.88 2.68 11.75
N SER A 75 -11.65 3.15 11.56
CA SER A 75 -11.09 4.28 12.30
C SER A 75 -11.08 5.53 11.42
N GLN A 76 -12.05 6.42 11.61
CA GLN A 76 -12.12 7.68 10.87
C GLN A 76 -10.88 8.56 11.09
N GLU A 77 -10.32 8.54 12.28
CA GLU A 77 -9.08 9.28 12.59
C GLU A 77 -7.91 8.77 11.76
N ARG A 78 -7.78 7.46 11.62
CA ARG A 78 -6.77 6.83 10.79
C ARG A 78 -7.01 7.09 9.30
N ASP A 79 -8.26 6.96 8.84
CA ASP A 79 -8.63 7.25 7.45
C ASP A 79 -8.22 8.68 7.06
N LEU A 80 -8.63 9.67 7.85
CA LEU A 80 -8.32 11.09 7.61
C LEU A 80 -6.82 11.35 7.57
N PHE A 81 -6.08 10.79 8.52
CA PHE A 81 -4.65 10.99 8.60
C PHE A 81 -3.90 10.33 7.44
N GLU A 82 -4.21 9.06 7.12
CA GLU A 82 -3.54 8.35 6.04
C GLU A 82 -3.89 8.89 4.65
N LEU A 83 -5.15 9.36 4.42
CA LEU A 83 -5.53 10.08 3.20
C LEU A 83 -4.72 11.38 3.04
N ALA A 84 -4.51 12.11 4.14
CA ALA A 84 -3.68 13.31 4.13
C ALA A 84 -2.19 12.99 3.88
N LEU A 85 -1.66 11.93 4.52
CA LEU A 85 -0.29 11.46 4.26
C LEU A 85 -0.11 11.08 2.79
N PHE A 86 -1.07 10.34 2.21
CA PHE A 86 -1.04 9.95 0.80
C PHE A 86 -1.04 11.17 -0.13
N ALA A 87 -1.90 12.16 0.14
CA ALA A 87 -1.97 13.38 -0.66
C ALA A 87 -0.64 14.16 -0.63
N VAL A 88 -0.05 14.33 0.56
CA VAL A 88 1.24 15.02 0.72
C VAL A 88 2.38 14.23 0.08
N ALA A 89 2.42 12.90 0.27
CA ALA A 89 3.44 12.05 -0.34
C ALA A 89 3.41 12.14 -1.88
N ARG A 90 2.22 12.12 -2.48
CA ARG A 90 2.05 12.32 -3.93
C ARG A 90 2.51 13.70 -4.39
N GLN A 91 2.15 14.76 -3.65
CA GLN A 91 2.58 16.13 -3.98
C GLN A 91 4.10 16.28 -3.93
N ARG A 92 4.75 15.55 -3.02
CA ARG A 92 6.22 15.54 -2.86
C ARG A 92 6.91 14.51 -3.73
N GLU A 93 6.18 13.77 -4.54
CA GLU A 93 6.68 12.68 -5.38
C GLU A 93 7.43 11.59 -4.59
N LEU A 94 7.08 11.39 -3.31
CA LEU A 94 7.64 10.30 -2.51
C LEU A 94 7.14 8.94 -3.03
N PRO A 95 7.98 7.91 -3.08
CA PRO A 95 7.54 6.56 -3.39
C PRO A 95 6.61 6.02 -2.30
N ILE A 96 5.59 5.29 -2.71
CA ILE A 96 4.54 4.78 -1.84
C ILE A 96 4.39 3.27 -2.04
N LEU A 97 4.50 2.50 -0.96
CA LEU A 97 4.13 1.09 -0.90
C LEU A 97 2.85 0.95 -0.08
N GLY A 98 1.81 0.34 -0.66
CA GLY A 98 0.56 -0.01 0.03
C GLY A 98 0.47 -1.51 0.30
N VAL A 99 0.06 -1.91 1.51
CA VAL A 99 -0.13 -3.31 1.90
C VAL A 99 -1.51 -3.50 2.47
N CYS A 100 -2.27 -4.47 1.95
CA CYS A 100 -3.62 -4.84 2.37
C CYS A 100 -4.56 -3.63 2.41
N ARG A 101 -4.91 -3.10 3.58
CA ARG A 101 -5.64 -1.84 3.68
C ARG A 101 -4.98 -0.70 2.89
N GLY A 102 -3.66 -0.68 2.77
CA GLY A 102 -2.90 0.35 2.04
C GLY A 102 -3.23 0.39 0.54
N ILE A 103 -3.40 -0.76 -0.15
CA ILE A 103 -3.83 -0.79 -1.56
C ILE A 103 -5.25 -0.24 -1.71
N GLN A 104 -6.13 -0.56 -0.76
CA GLN A 104 -7.52 -0.12 -0.72
C GLN A 104 -7.60 1.39 -0.52
N LEU A 105 -6.83 1.94 0.44
CA LEU A 105 -6.77 3.37 0.71
C LEU A 105 -6.25 4.16 -0.49
N ILE A 106 -5.21 3.67 -1.17
CA ILE A 106 -4.68 4.28 -2.39
C ILE A 106 -5.77 4.32 -3.48
N ASN A 107 -6.49 3.21 -3.68
CA ASN A 107 -7.58 3.13 -4.64
C ASN A 107 -8.69 4.15 -4.32
N VAL A 108 -9.15 4.18 -3.08
CA VAL A 108 -10.19 5.11 -2.60
C VAL A 108 -9.74 6.57 -2.72
N ALA A 109 -8.51 6.89 -2.31
CA ALA A 109 -7.96 8.24 -2.39
C ALA A 109 -7.88 8.78 -3.83
N LEU A 110 -7.85 7.89 -4.82
CA LEU A 110 -7.83 8.23 -6.25
C LEU A 110 -9.20 8.11 -6.92
N GLY A 111 -10.27 7.82 -6.17
CA GLY A 111 -11.65 7.78 -6.65
C GLY A 111 -12.15 6.41 -7.07
N GLY A 112 -11.46 5.34 -6.69
CA GLY A 112 -11.96 3.97 -6.85
C GLY A 112 -12.89 3.55 -5.71
N THR A 113 -13.46 2.33 -5.82
CA THR A 113 -14.40 1.76 -4.85
C THR A 113 -13.92 0.40 -4.35
N LEU A 114 -14.58 -0.10 -3.29
CA LEU A 114 -14.25 -1.39 -2.67
C LEU A 114 -15.46 -2.31 -2.62
N PHE A 115 -15.23 -3.61 -2.70
CA PHE A 115 -16.10 -4.62 -2.11
C PHE A 115 -15.96 -4.52 -0.61
N GLN A 116 -17.09 -4.37 0.12
CA GLN A 116 -17.07 -4.26 1.58
C GLN A 116 -16.97 -5.62 2.26
N ASP A 117 -17.44 -6.67 1.58
CA ASP A 117 -17.37 -8.04 2.09
C ASP A 117 -17.40 -9.02 0.91
N LEU A 118 -16.25 -9.61 0.61
CA LEU A 118 -16.09 -10.54 -0.53
C LEU A 118 -17.03 -11.75 -0.45
N PRO A 119 -17.20 -12.43 0.71
CA PRO A 119 -18.09 -13.58 0.77
C PRO A 119 -19.53 -13.27 0.36
N SER A 120 -20.05 -12.08 0.69
CA SER A 120 -21.42 -11.68 0.37
C SER A 120 -21.57 -11.06 -1.02
N GLU A 121 -20.58 -10.26 -1.47
CA GLU A 121 -20.66 -9.53 -2.74
C GLU A 121 -20.07 -10.31 -3.93
N ARG A 122 -19.24 -11.33 -3.67
CA ARG A 122 -18.60 -12.21 -4.66
C ARG A 122 -18.77 -13.69 -4.29
N PRO A 123 -20.00 -14.23 -4.23
CA PRO A 123 -20.23 -15.64 -3.90
C PRO A 123 -19.45 -16.55 -4.85
N GLY A 124 -18.68 -17.49 -4.31
CA GLY A 124 -17.83 -18.41 -5.08
C GLY A 124 -16.43 -17.91 -5.37
N ALA A 125 -16.04 -16.72 -4.90
CA ALA A 125 -14.64 -16.30 -4.85
C ALA A 125 -13.81 -17.26 -3.97
N VAL A 126 -12.49 -17.23 -4.16
CA VAL A 126 -11.54 -17.91 -3.25
C VAL A 126 -11.71 -17.34 -1.84
N ASP A 127 -11.49 -18.15 -0.81
CA ASP A 127 -11.46 -17.63 0.57
C ASP A 127 -10.19 -16.78 0.76
N HIS A 128 -10.39 -15.47 0.85
CA HIS A 128 -9.33 -14.47 1.06
C HIS A 128 -9.05 -14.18 2.54
N SER A 129 -9.80 -14.84 3.46
CA SER A 129 -9.57 -14.72 4.91
C SER A 129 -9.60 -16.09 5.58
N PRO A 130 -8.84 -17.08 5.10
CA PRO A 130 -8.86 -18.41 5.67
C PRO A 130 -8.31 -18.39 7.10
N THR A 131 -8.84 -19.29 7.91
CA THR A 131 -8.31 -19.52 9.27
C THR A 131 -6.93 -20.17 9.18
N GLY A 132 -5.95 -19.66 9.94
CA GLY A 132 -4.59 -20.23 9.94
C GLY A 132 -3.53 -19.25 10.41
N ALA A 133 -2.27 -19.63 10.24
CA ALA A 133 -1.16 -18.75 10.52
C ALA A 133 -1.09 -17.64 9.45
N ARG A 134 -0.75 -16.41 9.86
CA ARG A 134 -0.73 -15.24 8.97
C ARG A 134 0.30 -15.34 7.85
N ASP A 135 1.32 -16.16 8.00
CA ASP A 135 2.37 -16.47 7.01
C ASP A 135 2.02 -17.67 6.11
N SER A 136 0.86 -18.30 6.31
CA SER A 136 0.41 -19.42 5.46
C SER A 136 0.07 -18.94 4.04
N ARG A 137 0.72 -19.52 3.04
CA ARG A 137 0.42 -19.26 1.63
C ARG A 137 -0.89 -19.94 1.23
N THR A 138 -1.82 -19.18 0.63
CA THR A 138 -3.20 -19.63 0.43
C THR A 138 -3.64 -19.68 -1.03
N HIS A 139 -3.27 -18.69 -1.84
CA HIS A 139 -3.65 -18.64 -3.25
C HIS A 139 -2.55 -18.06 -4.14
N ALA A 140 -2.67 -18.36 -5.43
CA ALA A 140 -1.75 -17.82 -6.44
C ALA A 140 -2.23 -16.47 -6.96
N VAL A 141 -1.28 -15.57 -7.19
CA VAL A 141 -1.47 -14.28 -7.88
C VAL A 141 -0.67 -14.31 -9.17
N GLN A 142 -1.33 -14.03 -10.28
CA GLN A 142 -0.70 -13.83 -11.58
C GLN A 142 -0.25 -12.38 -11.68
N ILE A 143 1.04 -12.15 -11.95
CA ILE A 143 1.65 -10.83 -12.03
C ILE A 143 1.93 -10.49 -13.49
N GLN A 144 1.56 -9.30 -13.90
CA GLN A 144 1.79 -8.82 -15.27
C GLN A 144 3.30 -8.76 -15.57
N PRO A 145 3.78 -9.46 -16.62
CA PRO A 145 5.18 -9.35 -17.04
C PRO A 145 5.57 -7.92 -17.36
N GLY A 146 6.76 -7.50 -16.93
CA GLY A 146 7.28 -6.16 -17.14
C GLY A 146 6.71 -5.07 -16.19
N SER A 147 5.85 -5.46 -15.24
CA SER A 147 5.37 -4.59 -14.17
C SER A 147 6.44 -4.34 -13.10
N ARG A 148 6.24 -3.30 -12.27
CA ARG A 148 7.09 -3.05 -11.09
C ARG A 148 7.01 -4.21 -10.09
N ALA A 149 5.82 -4.79 -9.93
CA ALA A 149 5.64 -5.95 -9.08
C ALA A 149 6.44 -7.16 -9.58
N ALA A 150 6.38 -7.46 -10.89
CA ALA A 150 7.16 -8.55 -11.48
C ALA A 150 8.66 -8.33 -11.32
N ALA A 151 9.14 -7.09 -11.45
CA ALA A 151 10.54 -6.75 -11.22
C ALA A 151 10.93 -6.89 -9.74
N ALA A 152 10.09 -6.44 -8.82
CA ALA A 152 10.34 -6.52 -7.39
C ALA A 152 10.31 -7.96 -6.86
N LEU A 153 9.35 -8.77 -7.34
CA LEU A 153 9.16 -10.16 -6.91
C LEU A 153 10.07 -11.15 -7.68
N GLU A 154 10.71 -10.70 -8.78
CA GLU A 154 11.46 -11.54 -9.73
C GLU A 154 10.63 -12.73 -10.24
N ALA A 155 9.30 -12.57 -10.32
CA ALA A 155 8.35 -13.61 -10.68
C ALA A 155 7.11 -13.04 -11.35
N THR A 156 6.47 -13.87 -12.18
CA THR A 156 5.17 -13.57 -12.80
C THR A 156 4.02 -14.40 -12.22
N THR A 157 4.32 -15.24 -11.25
CA THR A 157 3.33 -15.97 -10.45
C THR A 157 3.92 -16.17 -9.06
N VAL A 158 3.15 -15.80 -8.03
CA VAL A 158 3.53 -16.00 -6.63
C VAL A 158 2.36 -16.61 -5.87
N THR A 159 2.66 -17.49 -4.91
CA THR A 159 1.64 -17.95 -3.95
C THR A 159 1.77 -17.11 -2.69
N VAL A 160 0.70 -16.43 -2.29
CA VAL A 160 0.70 -15.43 -1.23
C VAL A 160 -0.16 -15.86 -0.04
N ASN A 161 0.03 -15.22 1.11
CA ASN A 161 -0.89 -15.29 2.23
C ASN A 161 -2.10 -14.37 1.98
N SER A 162 -3.17 -14.56 2.73
CA SER A 162 -4.37 -13.73 2.58
C SER A 162 -5.09 -13.60 3.91
N VAL A 163 -5.38 -12.35 4.30
CA VAL A 163 -6.12 -12.01 5.52
C VAL A 163 -6.94 -10.74 5.25
N HIS A 164 -7.88 -10.80 4.29
CA HIS A 164 -8.75 -9.68 3.97
C HIS A 164 -10.12 -10.15 3.50
N HIS A 165 -11.17 -9.44 3.85
CA HIS A 165 -12.53 -9.65 3.36
C HIS A 165 -13.00 -8.51 2.45
N GLN A 166 -12.21 -7.44 2.31
CA GLN A 166 -12.42 -6.35 1.37
C GLN A 166 -11.42 -6.42 0.23
N ALA A 167 -11.77 -5.88 -0.94
CA ALA A 167 -10.90 -5.76 -2.10
C ALA A 167 -11.32 -4.59 -2.99
N ILE A 168 -10.48 -4.23 -3.96
CA ILE A 168 -10.81 -3.25 -5.00
C ILE A 168 -11.99 -3.78 -5.83
N LYS A 169 -13.03 -2.94 -5.98
CA LYS A 169 -14.18 -3.17 -6.84
C LYS A 169 -14.02 -2.43 -8.16
N ASP A 170 -13.96 -1.12 -8.11
CA ASP A 170 -13.68 -0.28 -9.26
C ASP A 170 -12.28 0.33 -9.09
N LEU A 171 -11.41 0.08 -10.07
CA LEU A 171 -10.06 0.60 -10.06
C LEU A 171 -10.06 2.09 -10.32
N ALA A 172 -9.34 2.84 -9.50
CA ALA A 172 -9.23 4.28 -9.61
C ALA A 172 -8.51 4.72 -10.89
N PRO A 173 -8.91 5.88 -11.48
CA PRO A 173 -8.15 6.49 -12.56
C PRO A 173 -6.69 6.75 -12.20
N GLY A 174 -5.78 6.44 -13.14
CA GLY A 174 -4.34 6.64 -12.94
C GLY A 174 -3.61 5.50 -12.21
N LEU A 175 -4.35 4.51 -11.72
CA LEU A 175 -3.78 3.22 -11.32
C LEU A 175 -3.86 2.21 -12.47
N VAL A 176 -2.93 1.29 -12.47
CA VAL A 176 -2.88 0.13 -13.37
C VAL A 176 -2.88 -1.12 -12.51
N ALA A 177 -3.84 -2.01 -12.71
CA ALA A 177 -3.80 -3.33 -12.10
C ALA A 177 -2.70 -4.15 -12.78
N SER A 178 -1.83 -4.76 -11.99
CA SER A 178 -0.71 -5.57 -12.47
C SER A 178 -0.61 -6.95 -11.81
N GLY A 179 -1.59 -7.33 -10.99
CA GLY A 179 -1.69 -8.67 -10.42
C GLY A 179 -3.12 -9.05 -10.09
N TRP A 180 -3.46 -10.33 -10.33
CA TRP A 180 -4.82 -10.85 -10.12
C TRP A 180 -4.79 -12.28 -9.59
N THR A 181 -5.79 -12.60 -8.81
CA THR A 181 -6.12 -14.00 -8.46
C THR A 181 -6.86 -14.69 -9.59
N ASN A 182 -6.99 -16.02 -9.50
CA ASN A 182 -7.73 -16.81 -10.48
C ASN A 182 -9.22 -16.48 -10.52
N ASP A 183 -9.80 -15.94 -9.46
CA ASP A 183 -11.19 -15.48 -9.40
C ASP A 183 -11.35 -14.02 -9.89
N GLY A 184 -10.27 -13.42 -10.38
CA GLY A 184 -10.23 -12.11 -11.04
C GLY A 184 -10.21 -10.91 -10.09
N LEU A 185 -9.94 -11.11 -8.79
CA LEU A 185 -9.72 -9.99 -7.88
C LEU A 185 -8.36 -9.35 -8.14
N ILE A 186 -8.33 -8.01 -8.03
CA ILE A 186 -7.09 -7.24 -8.14
C ILE A 186 -6.31 -7.40 -6.84
N GLU A 187 -5.09 -7.89 -6.97
CA GLU A 187 -4.16 -8.11 -5.88
C GLU A 187 -2.95 -7.17 -5.93
N VAL A 188 -2.67 -6.56 -7.09
CA VAL A 188 -1.58 -5.61 -7.26
C VAL A 188 -2.05 -4.43 -8.08
N VAL A 189 -1.70 -3.22 -7.63
CA VAL A 189 -1.83 -2.00 -8.41
C VAL A 189 -0.53 -1.21 -8.40
N GLU A 190 -0.33 -0.46 -9.49
CA GLU A 190 0.81 0.44 -9.68
C GLU A 190 0.34 1.79 -10.21
N SER A 191 1.12 2.83 -10.01
CA SER A 191 0.90 4.09 -10.73
C SER A 191 1.19 3.92 -12.23
N GLY A 192 0.38 4.57 -13.05
CA GLY A 192 0.59 4.63 -14.48
C GLY A 192 1.94 5.27 -14.88
N PRO A 193 2.34 5.17 -16.16
CA PRO A 193 3.58 5.75 -16.66
C PRO A 193 3.66 7.25 -16.40
N GLY A 194 4.82 7.73 -15.97
CA GLY A 194 5.08 9.16 -15.74
C GLY A 194 4.53 9.73 -14.43
N ALA A 195 3.80 8.95 -13.63
CA ALA A 195 3.38 9.33 -12.30
C ALA A 195 4.44 8.98 -11.24
N SER A 196 4.32 9.58 -10.04
CA SER A 196 5.14 9.22 -8.88
C SER A 196 5.01 7.72 -8.57
N TRP A 197 6.09 7.12 -8.08
CA TRP A 197 6.15 5.68 -7.87
C TRP A 197 5.15 5.21 -6.81
N ILE A 198 4.22 4.37 -7.22
CA ILE A 198 3.29 3.66 -6.34
C ILE A 198 3.34 2.19 -6.73
N LEU A 199 3.46 1.33 -5.72
CA LEU A 199 3.25 -0.10 -5.80
C LEU A 199 2.41 -0.51 -4.60
N ALA A 200 1.37 -1.32 -4.81
CA ALA A 200 0.57 -1.78 -3.69
C ALA A 200 0.06 -3.20 -3.93
N VAL A 201 0.00 -3.96 -2.84
CA VAL A 201 -0.40 -5.37 -2.83
C VAL A 201 -1.50 -5.63 -1.80
N GLN A 202 -2.39 -6.58 -2.10
CA GLN A 202 -3.52 -6.87 -1.21
C GLN A 202 -3.17 -7.86 -0.10
N TRP A 203 -2.18 -8.74 -0.33
CA TRP A 203 -1.70 -9.68 0.68
C TRP A 203 -0.76 -9.03 1.71
N HIS A 204 -0.18 -9.83 2.61
CA HIS A 204 0.69 -9.39 3.71
C HIS A 204 2.14 -9.86 3.52
N PRO A 205 2.94 -9.21 2.65
CA PRO A 205 4.33 -9.57 2.40
C PRO A 205 5.22 -9.45 3.63
N GLU A 206 4.87 -8.59 4.58
CA GLU A 206 5.61 -8.40 5.83
C GLU A 206 5.63 -9.63 6.72
N GLU A 207 4.61 -10.49 6.63
CA GLU A 207 4.55 -11.71 7.43
C GLU A 207 5.53 -12.78 6.93
N MET A 208 6.05 -12.64 5.69
CA MET A 208 7.05 -13.54 5.10
C MET A 208 8.49 -13.21 5.53
N HIS A 209 8.69 -12.23 6.43
CA HIS A 209 10.03 -11.76 6.83
C HIS A 209 10.95 -12.84 7.43
N ALA A 210 10.39 -13.92 7.97
CA ALA A 210 11.16 -15.03 8.52
C ALA A 210 11.72 -15.98 7.44
N GLU A 211 11.11 -16.03 6.26
CA GLU A 211 11.54 -16.82 5.11
C GLU A 211 12.58 -16.03 4.30
N ARG A 212 13.85 -16.36 4.47
CA ARG A 212 14.98 -15.58 3.90
C ARG A 212 14.99 -15.47 2.38
N THR A 213 14.33 -16.39 1.68
CA THR A 213 14.24 -16.46 0.21
C THR A 213 12.88 -16.04 -0.33
N ALA A 214 12.01 -15.52 0.52
CA ALA A 214 10.67 -15.10 0.10
C ALA A 214 10.78 -13.96 -0.93
N PRO A 215 10.16 -14.08 -2.12
CA PRO A 215 10.19 -13.04 -3.15
C PRO A 215 9.57 -11.71 -2.66
N GLU A 216 8.72 -11.76 -1.67
CA GLU A 216 8.05 -10.60 -1.05
C GLU A 216 9.02 -9.58 -0.44
N HIS A 217 10.25 -10.00 -0.07
CA HIS A 217 11.30 -9.07 0.38
C HIS A 217 11.64 -8.02 -0.68
N GLY A 218 11.51 -8.37 -1.95
CA GLY A 218 11.75 -7.48 -3.07
C GLY A 218 10.82 -6.26 -3.08
N LEU A 219 9.59 -6.38 -2.57
CA LEU A 219 8.65 -5.25 -2.48
C LEU A 219 9.16 -4.15 -1.55
N PHE A 220 9.68 -4.53 -0.38
CA PHE A 220 10.26 -3.58 0.58
C PHE A 220 11.58 -3.00 0.06
N SER A 221 12.39 -3.84 -0.58
CA SER A 221 13.65 -3.41 -1.22
C SER A 221 13.37 -2.41 -2.35
N ALA A 222 12.33 -2.61 -3.14
CA ALA A 222 11.92 -1.68 -4.19
C ALA A 222 11.53 -0.31 -3.60
N LEU A 223 10.72 -0.27 -2.52
CA LEU A 223 10.39 0.98 -1.83
C LEU A 223 11.64 1.70 -1.33
N VAL A 224 12.55 1.00 -0.64
CA VAL A 224 13.77 1.59 -0.07
C VAL A 224 14.71 2.10 -1.17
N ASN A 225 14.83 1.37 -2.28
CA ASN A 225 15.63 1.80 -3.43
C ASN A 225 15.06 3.08 -4.07
N GLU A 226 13.74 3.13 -4.31
CA GLU A 226 13.07 4.33 -4.85
C GLU A 226 13.18 5.52 -3.89
N ALA A 227 13.04 5.30 -2.58
CA ALA A 227 13.27 6.32 -1.56
C ALA A 227 14.71 6.88 -1.63
N GLY A 228 15.69 6.00 -1.80
CA GLY A 228 17.08 6.41 -2.00
C GLY A 228 17.31 7.22 -3.29
N LEU A 229 16.57 6.93 -4.36
CA LEU A 229 16.59 7.70 -5.61
C LEU A 229 15.93 9.08 -5.42
N ALA A 230 14.77 9.13 -4.76
CA ALA A 230 14.06 10.37 -4.46
C ALA A 230 14.93 11.31 -3.62
N ARG A 231 15.58 10.80 -2.58
CA ARG A 231 16.50 11.56 -1.74
C ARG A 231 17.67 12.17 -2.51
N ARG A 232 18.19 11.48 -3.53
CA ARG A 232 19.28 11.98 -4.40
C ARG A 232 18.79 12.90 -5.52
N GLY A 233 17.50 13.23 -5.60
CA GLY A 233 16.91 14.01 -6.68
C GLY A 233 16.80 13.26 -8.01
N LEU A 234 16.87 11.92 -7.98
CA LEU A 234 16.81 11.03 -9.13
C LEU A 234 15.45 10.31 -9.15
N VAL A 235 14.37 11.01 -9.46
CA VAL A 235 13.03 10.39 -9.57
C VAL A 235 12.85 9.86 -10.99
N GLY A 236 12.51 8.57 -11.10
CA GLY A 236 12.25 7.91 -12.38
C GLY A 236 13.43 7.94 -13.37
N GLY A 237 14.68 7.95 -12.89
CA GLY A 237 15.89 7.96 -13.69
C GLY A 237 16.22 9.29 -14.38
N ARG A 238 15.49 10.36 -14.09
CA ARG A 238 15.81 11.72 -14.55
C ARG A 238 16.27 12.59 -13.37
N ARG A 239 17.32 13.38 -13.56
CA ARG A 239 17.70 14.40 -12.58
C ARG A 239 16.64 15.50 -12.56
N LYS A 240 16.29 16.03 -11.38
CA LYS A 240 15.42 17.23 -11.25
C LYS A 240 15.96 18.42 -12.08
N GLU A 241 17.27 18.51 -12.25
CA GLU A 241 17.94 19.52 -13.08
C GLU A 241 17.53 19.47 -14.55
N ASP A 242 17.30 18.26 -15.13
CA ASP A 242 16.87 18.10 -16.54
C ASP A 242 15.41 18.56 -16.74
N ALA A 243 14.57 18.46 -15.72
CA ALA A 243 13.19 18.94 -15.76
C ALA A 243 13.10 20.47 -15.69
N ILE A 244 14.00 21.13 -14.93
CA ILE A 244 14.09 22.59 -14.85
C ILE A 244 14.68 23.18 -16.13
N ALA A 245 15.71 22.54 -16.70
CA ALA A 245 16.30 22.98 -17.99
C ALA A 245 15.26 22.97 -19.13
N HIS A 246 14.44 21.92 -19.21
CA HIS A 246 13.36 21.82 -20.21
C HIS A 246 12.21 22.83 -20.00
N ALA A 247 11.97 23.25 -18.75
CA ALA A 247 10.97 24.27 -18.43
C ALA A 247 11.46 25.69 -18.79
N VAL A 248 12.75 25.95 -18.64
CA VAL A 248 13.37 27.25 -18.98
C VAL A 248 13.50 27.45 -20.50
N GLU A 249 13.76 26.39 -21.28
CA GLU A 249 13.81 26.44 -22.73
C GLU A 249 12.45 26.65 -23.40
N ARG A 250 11.34 26.48 -22.69
CA ARG A 250 9.96 26.64 -23.20
C ARG A 250 9.23 27.88 -22.68
N ALA A 251 9.90 28.75 -21.94
CA ALA A 251 9.33 30.03 -21.56
C ALA A 251 9.40 31.01 -22.75
N PRO A 252 8.27 31.67 -23.12
CA PRO A 252 8.18 32.56 -24.25
C PRO A 252 9.02 33.83 -24.07
#